data_f0510c75eef65e844f079ac773b263da
#
_entry.id   f0510c75eef65e844f079ac773b263da
#
_cell.length_a   1.000
_cell.length_b   1.000
_cell.length_c   1.000
_cell.angle_alpha   90.00
_cell.angle_beta   90.00
_cell.angle_gamma   90.00
#
_symmetry.space_group_name_H-M   'P 1'
#
loop_
_entity.id
_entity.type
_entity.pdbx_description
1 polymer ?
#
loop_
_entity_poly.entity_id
_entity_poly.type
_entity_poly.pdbx_seq_one_letter_code
_entity_poly.pdbx_strand_id
1 'polypeptide(L)'
;MPQRKPAKKATKKSAKSTTATGKSSKGFTDEERAAMKERAQELKAAARRGPRADKANGESAVLAKIAGMREPDRAMGKRLHAIITASAPALAPRLWYGMPAYAKDGKVVCFFQSAQKFKTRYATFGFMHEANLEAACGRPPSRSRS
;
A
#
# COMPACT_ATOMS: atom_id res chain seq x y z
N MET A 1 -44.54 -61.92 -5.98
CA MET A 1 -43.18 -61.57 -5.66
C MET A 1 -42.91 -60.24 -6.29
N PRO A 2 -42.93 -59.14 -5.58
CA PRO A 2 -42.56 -57.86 -6.16
C PRO A 2 -41.06 -57.68 -6.07
N GLN A 3 -40.49 -57.51 -7.20
CA GLN A 3 -39.02 -57.19 -7.37
C GLN A 3 -38.80 -55.75 -6.98
N ARG A 4 -37.94 -55.55 -6.02
CA ARG A 4 -37.39 -54.22 -5.68
C ARG A 4 -36.26 -53.87 -6.62
N LYS A 5 -36.43 -52.79 -7.36
CA LYS A 5 -35.37 -52.18 -8.10
C LYS A 5 -34.49 -51.31 -7.17
N PRO A 6 -33.16 -51.38 -7.30
CA PRO A 6 -32.29 -50.52 -6.53
C PRO A 6 -32.29 -49.08 -7.08
N ALA A 7 -32.27 -48.14 -6.17
CA ALA A 7 -32.24 -46.75 -6.46
C ALA A 7 -30.94 -46.37 -7.18
N LYS A 8 -31.08 -45.66 -8.26
CA LYS A 8 -29.97 -45.07 -9.01
C LYS A 8 -29.32 -43.99 -8.20
N LYS A 9 -28.06 -44.22 -7.94
CA LYS A 9 -27.08 -43.29 -7.41
C LYS A 9 -27.10 -42.00 -8.21
N ALA A 10 -27.55 -40.91 -7.63
CA ALA A 10 -27.46 -39.59 -8.23
C ALA A 10 -25.99 -39.16 -8.22
N THR A 11 -25.41 -39.07 -9.36
CA THR A 11 -24.14 -38.44 -9.57
C THR A 11 -24.28 -36.97 -9.25
N LYS A 12 -23.59 -36.56 -8.21
CA LYS A 12 -23.45 -35.18 -7.80
C LYS A 12 -22.62 -34.45 -8.85
N LYS A 13 -23.33 -33.82 -9.77
CA LYS A 13 -22.70 -32.93 -10.77
C LYS A 13 -22.19 -31.72 -10.01
N SER A 14 -20.89 -31.64 -9.91
CA SER A 14 -20.20 -30.47 -9.40
C SER A 14 -20.71 -29.25 -10.17
N ALA A 15 -21.43 -28.41 -9.48
CA ALA A 15 -21.79 -27.11 -10.00
C ALA A 15 -20.53 -26.29 -10.13
N LYS A 16 -20.12 -26.08 -11.36
CA LYS A 16 -19.15 -25.09 -11.75
C LYS A 16 -19.68 -23.74 -11.24
N SER A 17 -19.05 -23.24 -10.21
CA SER A 17 -19.28 -21.87 -9.75
C SER A 17 -18.88 -20.93 -10.88
N THR A 18 -19.83 -20.54 -11.66
CA THR A 18 -19.73 -19.36 -12.48
C THR A 18 -19.77 -18.18 -11.52
N THR A 19 -18.61 -17.68 -11.21
CA THR A 19 -18.45 -16.41 -10.52
C THR A 19 -19.16 -15.36 -11.38
N ALA A 20 -20.36 -14.99 -10.96
CA ALA A 20 -21.04 -13.85 -11.52
C ALA A 20 -20.23 -12.60 -11.20
N THR A 21 -19.39 -12.22 -12.12
CA THR A 21 -18.75 -10.92 -12.17
C THR A 21 -19.82 -9.90 -12.49
N GLY A 22 -20.46 -9.33 -11.48
CA GLY A 22 -21.53 -8.40 -11.77
C GLY A 22 -22.20 -7.74 -10.58
N LYS A 23 -21.76 -8.01 -9.37
CA LYS A 23 -22.16 -7.17 -8.24
C LYS A 23 -20.96 -6.32 -7.86
N SER A 24 -21.01 -5.03 -8.23
CA SER A 24 -20.15 -4.02 -7.63
C SER A 24 -20.24 -4.20 -6.12
N SER A 25 -19.20 -4.74 -5.52
CA SER A 25 -19.10 -4.78 -4.09
C SER A 25 -19.17 -3.32 -3.63
N LYS A 26 -20.26 -2.97 -3.01
CA LYS A 26 -20.44 -1.68 -2.34
C LYS A 26 -19.32 -1.56 -1.31
N GLY A 27 -18.29 -0.80 -1.59
CA GLY A 27 -17.21 -0.63 -0.62
C GLY A 27 -15.94 0.00 -1.16
N PHE A 28 -15.54 -0.27 -2.39
CA PHE A 28 -14.27 0.25 -2.92
C PHE A 28 -14.46 0.93 -4.27
N THR A 29 -13.84 2.10 -4.43
CA THR A 29 -13.78 2.79 -5.72
C THR A 29 -12.82 2.07 -6.67
N ASP A 30 -12.86 2.39 -7.95
CA ASP A 30 -11.95 1.82 -8.94
C ASP A 30 -10.48 2.21 -8.64
N GLU A 31 -10.27 3.41 -8.10
CA GLU A 31 -8.97 3.88 -7.66
C GLU A 31 -8.44 3.07 -6.47
N GLU A 32 -9.28 2.75 -5.53
CA GLU A 32 -8.92 1.90 -4.38
C GLU A 32 -8.60 0.47 -4.81
N ARG A 33 -9.35 -0.08 -5.74
CA ARG A 33 -9.06 -1.41 -6.32
C ARG A 33 -7.74 -1.42 -7.07
N ALA A 34 -7.47 -0.37 -7.84
CA ALA A 34 -6.18 -0.22 -8.51
C ALA A 34 -5.02 -0.14 -7.51
N ALA A 35 -5.19 0.60 -6.42
CA ALA A 35 -4.20 0.68 -5.35
C ALA A 35 -3.96 -0.66 -4.66
N MET A 36 -5.00 -1.45 -4.40
CA MET A 36 -4.88 -2.80 -3.84
C MET A 36 -4.15 -3.75 -4.79
N LYS A 37 -4.41 -3.66 -6.09
CA LYS A 37 -3.71 -4.44 -7.11
C LYS A 37 -2.23 -4.07 -7.17
N GLU A 38 -1.91 -2.79 -7.13
CA GLU A 38 -0.54 -2.32 -7.06
C GLU A 38 0.16 -2.86 -5.80
N ARG A 39 -0.51 -2.85 -4.65
CA ARG A 39 0.04 -3.43 -3.42
C ARG A 39 0.34 -4.93 -3.54
N ALA A 40 -0.53 -5.69 -4.18
CA ALA A 40 -0.31 -7.11 -4.42
C ALA A 40 0.93 -7.34 -5.31
N GLN A 41 1.12 -6.51 -6.32
CA GLN A 41 2.31 -6.56 -7.19
C GLN A 41 3.59 -6.18 -6.43
N GLU A 42 3.53 -5.15 -5.59
CA GLU A 42 4.64 -4.73 -4.74
C GLU A 42 5.08 -5.85 -3.80
N LEU A 43 4.15 -6.53 -3.16
CA LEU A 43 4.44 -7.67 -2.28
C LEU A 43 5.08 -8.83 -3.03
N LYS A 44 4.61 -9.12 -4.24
CA LYS A 44 5.21 -10.16 -5.09
C LYS A 44 6.63 -9.78 -5.51
N ALA A 45 6.85 -8.52 -5.85
CA ALA A 45 8.17 -8.02 -6.22
C ALA A 45 9.15 -8.06 -5.01
N ALA A 46 8.69 -7.68 -3.83
CA ALA A 46 9.48 -7.73 -2.61
C ALA A 46 9.85 -9.16 -2.21
N ALA A 47 8.95 -10.13 -2.36
CA ALA A 47 9.22 -11.53 -2.08
C ALA A 47 10.30 -12.16 -2.97
N ARG A 48 10.52 -11.61 -4.17
CA ARG A 48 11.52 -12.08 -5.12
C ARG A 48 12.91 -11.48 -4.93
N ARG A 49 13.04 -10.47 -4.09
CA ARG A 49 14.27 -9.68 -3.91
C ARG A 49 14.76 -9.76 -2.48
N GLY A 50 16.08 -9.85 -2.32
CA GLY A 50 16.69 -9.83 -1.00
C GLY A 50 16.71 -8.42 -0.36
N PRO A 51 16.88 -8.31 0.96
CA PRO A 51 16.73 -7.05 1.70
C PRO A 51 17.69 -5.92 1.29
N ARG A 52 18.83 -6.23 0.71
CA ARG A 52 19.80 -5.21 0.24
C ARG A 52 19.44 -4.60 -1.10
N ALA A 53 18.80 -5.37 -1.97
CA ALA A 53 18.35 -4.87 -3.27
C ALA A 53 17.09 -3.99 -3.15
N ASP A 54 16.35 -4.12 -2.05
CA ASP A 54 15.08 -3.42 -1.85
C ASP A 54 15.24 -1.91 -1.67
N LYS A 55 16.32 -1.44 -1.04
CA LYS A 55 16.49 0.00 -0.79
C LYS A 55 16.75 0.78 -2.07
N ALA A 56 17.71 0.36 -2.88
CA ALA A 56 18.04 1.05 -4.13
C ALA A 56 16.91 0.95 -5.16
N ASN A 57 16.29 -0.24 -5.26
CA ASN A 57 15.14 -0.44 -6.14
C ASN A 57 13.89 0.28 -5.66
N GLY A 58 13.70 0.38 -4.35
CA GLY A 58 12.62 1.14 -3.74
C GLY A 58 12.73 2.63 -4.04
N GLU A 59 13.92 3.20 -3.90
CA GLU A 59 14.18 4.60 -4.23
C GLU A 59 13.93 4.89 -5.71
N SER A 60 14.47 4.07 -6.60
CA SER A 60 14.27 4.19 -8.04
C SER A 60 12.78 4.10 -8.41
N ALA A 61 12.04 3.17 -7.81
CA ALA A 61 10.61 3.02 -8.02
C ALA A 61 9.81 4.23 -7.51
N VAL A 62 10.19 4.78 -6.35
CA VAL A 62 9.57 5.99 -5.79
C VAL A 62 9.81 7.19 -6.68
N LEU A 63 11.04 7.38 -7.15
CA LEU A 63 11.39 8.48 -8.06
C LEU A 63 10.64 8.38 -9.39
N ALA A 64 10.53 7.19 -9.95
CA ALA A 64 9.76 6.95 -11.17
C ALA A 64 8.28 7.25 -10.98
N LYS A 65 7.72 6.89 -9.83
CA LYS A 65 6.32 7.18 -9.50
C LYS A 65 6.07 8.68 -9.34
N ILE A 66 6.96 9.38 -8.66
CA ILE A 66 6.90 10.84 -8.51
C ILE A 66 7.01 11.52 -9.88
N ALA A 67 7.91 11.07 -10.74
CA ALA A 67 8.07 11.62 -12.08
C ALA A 67 6.80 11.49 -12.95
N GLY A 68 6.03 10.43 -12.72
CA GLY A 68 4.74 10.18 -13.39
C GLY A 68 3.56 10.98 -12.84
N MET A 69 3.72 11.69 -11.73
CA MET A 69 2.66 12.54 -11.16
C MET A 69 2.51 13.83 -11.97
N ARG A 70 1.31 14.40 -11.93
CA ARG A 70 1.09 15.74 -12.46
C ARG A 70 1.53 16.82 -11.46
N GLU A 71 1.79 18.00 -11.99
CA GLU A 71 1.96 19.19 -11.16
C GLU A 71 0.61 19.59 -10.51
N PRO A 72 0.58 20.06 -9.26
CA PRO A 72 1.72 20.37 -8.40
C PRO A 72 2.25 19.17 -7.59
N ASP A 73 1.60 18.01 -7.64
CA ASP A 73 1.92 16.83 -6.82
C ASP A 73 3.35 16.33 -7.07
N ARG A 74 3.81 16.40 -8.32
CA ARG A 74 5.17 16.01 -8.70
C ARG A 74 6.23 16.86 -8.01
N ALA A 75 6.05 18.18 -8.00
CA ALA A 75 6.97 19.09 -7.32
C ALA A 75 6.99 18.86 -5.81
N MET A 76 5.82 18.67 -5.19
CA MET A 76 5.71 18.34 -3.77
C MET A 76 6.36 17.00 -3.44
N GLY A 77 6.13 15.97 -4.24
CA GLY A 77 6.71 14.65 -4.07
C GLY A 77 8.24 14.68 -4.13
N LYS A 78 8.80 15.37 -5.09
CA LYS A 78 10.27 15.57 -5.21
C LYS A 78 10.85 16.30 -3.99
N ARG A 79 10.20 17.35 -3.54
CA ARG A 79 10.63 18.12 -2.39
C ARG A 79 10.55 17.31 -1.10
N LEU A 80 9.48 16.58 -0.90
CA LEU A 80 9.33 15.68 0.25
C LEU A 80 10.38 14.58 0.24
N HIS A 81 10.64 13.97 -0.90
CA HIS A 81 11.69 12.96 -1.03
C HIS A 81 13.06 13.50 -0.63
N ALA A 82 13.42 14.68 -1.12
CA ALA A 82 14.68 15.33 -0.77
C ALA A 82 14.78 15.62 0.73
N ILE A 83 13.73 16.17 1.33
CA ILE A 83 13.68 16.49 2.76
C ILE A 83 13.81 15.23 3.62
N ILE A 84 13.05 14.20 3.30
CA ILE A 84 13.04 12.95 4.07
C ILE A 84 14.40 12.24 3.95
N THR A 85 14.97 12.18 2.75
CA THR A 85 16.27 11.56 2.52
C THR A 85 17.39 12.29 3.28
N ALA A 86 17.32 13.63 3.36
CA ALA A 86 18.28 14.43 4.10
C ALA A 86 18.09 14.35 5.61
N SER A 87 16.85 14.39 6.08
CA SER A 87 16.52 14.45 7.51
C SER A 87 16.47 13.09 8.19
N ALA A 88 16.07 12.07 7.47
CA ALA A 88 15.89 10.71 8.00
C ALA A 88 16.46 9.65 7.05
N PRO A 89 17.80 9.56 6.92
CA PRO A 89 18.46 8.62 6.01
C PRO A 89 18.24 7.15 6.41
N ALA A 90 17.78 6.89 7.63
CA ALA A 90 17.42 5.56 8.10
C ALA A 90 16.14 5.04 7.47
N LEU A 91 15.28 5.90 6.95
CA LEU A 91 14.08 5.52 6.24
C LEU A 91 14.41 5.02 4.83
N ALA A 92 13.85 3.89 4.46
CA ALA A 92 13.99 3.31 3.15
C ALA A 92 12.79 3.70 2.26
N PRO A 93 13.02 4.36 1.11
CA PRO A 93 11.95 4.62 0.16
C PRO A 93 11.37 3.32 -0.39
N ARG A 94 10.06 3.25 -0.52
CA ARG A 94 9.37 2.13 -1.15
C ARG A 94 8.02 2.56 -1.69
N LEU A 95 7.45 1.79 -2.58
CA LEU A 95 6.06 1.96 -2.98
C LEU A 95 5.14 1.23 -2.00
N TRP A 96 4.04 1.87 -1.65
CA TRP A 96 3.00 1.34 -0.81
C TRP A 96 1.64 1.72 -1.38
N TYR A 97 0.87 0.74 -1.83
CA TYR A 97 -0.37 0.96 -2.59
C TYR A 97 -0.19 1.90 -3.80
N GLY A 98 0.96 1.84 -4.46
CA GLY A 98 1.31 2.75 -5.55
C GLY A 98 1.64 4.18 -5.13
N MET A 99 1.77 4.45 -3.86
CA MET A 99 2.17 5.75 -3.31
C MET A 99 3.63 5.72 -2.86
N PRO A 100 4.37 6.83 -3.00
CA PRO A 100 5.65 6.97 -2.35
C PRO A 100 5.51 6.83 -0.83
N ALA A 101 6.25 5.93 -0.24
CA ALA A 101 6.28 5.71 1.19
C ALA A 101 7.70 5.53 1.69
N TYR A 102 7.89 5.74 2.97
CA TYR A 102 9.19 5.62 3.63
C TYR A 102 9.03 4.70 4.83
N ALA A 103 9.83 3.66 4.85
CA ALA A 103 9.72 2.60 5.84
C ALA A 103 10.98 2.46 6.67
N LYS A 104 10.82 2.03 7.90
CA LYS A 104 11.90 1.61 8.79
C LYS A 104 11.62 0.19 9.26
N ASP A 105 12.62 -0.67 9.17
CA ASP A 105 12.51 -2.08 9.58
C ASP A 105 11.31 -2.81 8.96
N GLY A 106 11.02 -2.52 7.70
CA GLY A 106 9.90 -3.12 6.96
C GLY A 106 8.53 -2.53 7.25
N LYS A 107 8.42 -1.56 8.17
CA LYS A 107 7.17 -0.90 8.52
C LYS A 107 7.11 0.50 7.94
N VAL A 108 6.00 0.84 7.31
CA VAL A 108 5.78 2.18 6.75
C VAL A 108 5.64 3.19 7.87
N VAL A 109 6.46 4.24 7.82
CA VAL A 109 6.46 5.34 8.80
C VAL A 109 5.63 6.52 8.30
N CYS A 110 5.84 6.89 7.04
CA CYS A 110 5.08 7.96 6.40
C CYS A 110 4.88 7.68 4.91
N PHE A 111 3.92 8.37 4.32
CA PHE A 111 3.58 8.20 2.92
C PHE A 111 3.10 9.52 2.30
N PHE A 112 3.21 9.62 0.99
CA PHE A 112 2.70 10.73 0.20
C PHE A 112 1.62 10.22 -0.76
N GLN A 113 0.43 10.77 -0.64
CA GLN A 113 -0.71 10.46 -1.49
C GLN A 113 -0.96 11.60 -2.44
N SER A 114 -0.83 11.37 -3.75
CA SER A 114 -1.15 12.38 -4.75
C SER A 114 -2.66 12.58 -4.85
N ALA A 115 -3.09 13.83 -5.04
CA ALA A 115 -4.49 14.17 -5.21
C ALA A 115 -5.10 13.45 -6.43
N GLN A 116 -4.34 13.32 -7.49
CA GLN A 116 -4.82 12.74 -8.73
C GLN A 116 -5.07 11.24 -8.66
N LYS A 117 -4.23 10.49 -7.93
CA LYS A 117 -4.37 9.02 -7.85
C LYS A 117 -5.70 8.59 -7.25
N PHE A 118 -6.15 9.29 -6.22
CA PHE A 118 -7.39 8.99 -5.50
C PHE A 118 -8.50 9.99 -5.78
N LYS A 119 -8.32 10.87 -6.76
CA LYS A 119 -9.28 11.92 -7.15
C LYS A 119 -9.76 12.75 -5.94
N THR A 120 -8.82 13.08 -5.09
CA THR A 120 -9.04 13.95 -3.94
C THR A 120 -8.77 15.41 -4.30
N ARG A 121 -9.24 16.32 -3.47
CA ARG A 121 -9.10 17.75 -3.69
C ARG A 121 -7.66 18.25 -3.53
N TYR A 122 -6.88 17.59 -2.68
CA TYR A 122 -5.50 17.95 -2.38
C TYR A 122 -4.65 16.71 -2.10
N ALA A 123 -3.34 16.84 -2.29
CA ALA A 123 -2.40 15.81 -1.89
C ALA A 123 -2.31 15.70 -0.38
N THR A 124 -2.03 14.51 0.11
CA THR A 124 -1.93 14.23 1.54
C THR A 124 -0.56 13.64 1.86
N PHE A 125 0.08 14.16 2.88
CA PHE A 125 1.24 13.55 3.50
C PHE A 125 0.84 13.04 4.88
N GLY A 126 0.89 11.73 5.06
CA GLY A 126 0.41 11.08 6.28
C GLY A 126 1.51 10.34 7.01
N PHE A 127 1.29 10.14 8.30
CA PHE A 127 2.14 9.34 9.17
C PHE A 127 1.37 8.13 9.68
N MET A 128 2.09 7.01 9.80
CA MET A 128 1.56 5.81 10.42
C MET A 128 1.86 5.81 11.92
N HIS A 129 1.20 4.94 12.66
CA HIS A 129 1.43 4.81 14.11
C HIS A 129 2.87 4.41 14.48
N GLU A 130 3.63 3.90 13.54
CA GLU A 130 5.07 3.60 13.70
C GLU A 130 5.95 4.86 13.74
N ALA A 131 5.40 6.02 13.35
CA ALA A 131 6.11 7.29 13.42
C ALA A 131 6.17 7.79 14.85
N ASN A 132 7.37 8.03 15.36
CA ASN A 132 7.56 8.62 16.69
C ASN A 132 7.42 10.14 16.62
N LEU A 133 6.18 10.61 16.63
CA LEU A 133 5.85 12.04 16.57
C LEU A 133 5.89 12.74 17.93
N GLU A 134 5.88 11.99 19.01
CA GLU A 134 5.89 12.57 20.36
C GLU A 134 7.19 13.35 20.65
N ALA A 135 8.31 12.86 20.11
CA ALA A 135 9.57 13.56 20.24
C ALA A 135 9.66 14.83 19.38
N ALA A 136 8.86 14.92 18.30
CA ALA A 136 8.88 16.04 17.38
C ALA A 136 7.93 17.17 17.79
N CYS A 137 6.91 16.88 18.59
CA CYS A 137 5.89 17.83 19.05
C CYS A 137 6.24 18.54 20.36
N GLY A 138 7.53 18.59 20.74
CA GLY A 138 7.99 19.49 21.80
C GLY A 138 7.27 19.36 23.14
N ARG A 139 6.96 18.15 23.59
CA ARG A 139 6.57 17.95 24.97
C ARG A 139 7.80 18.24 25.83
N PRO A 140 7.76 19.25 26.70
CA PRO A 140 8.89 19.51 27.57
C PRO A 140 9.16 18.24 28.41
N PRO A 141 10.44 17.89 28.63
CA PRO A 141 10.74 16.75 29.49
C PRO A 141 10.06 16.96 30.83
N SER A 142 9.23 16.01 31.21
CA SER A 142 8.63 16.02 32.54
C SER A 142 9.76 16.04 33.55
N ARG A 143 9.88 17.13 34.30
CA ARG A 143 10.81 17.22 35.43
C ARG A 143 10.48 16.07 36.37
N SER A 144 11.32 15.07 36.43
CA SER A 144 11.33 14.13 37.52
C SER A 144 11.60 14.93 38.78
N ARG A 145 10.63 15.03 39.65
CA ARG A 145 10.84 15.49 41.00
C ARG A 145 11.72 14.47 41.71
N SER A 146 12.92 14.91 42.03
CA SER A 146 13.75 14.23 43.00
C SER A 146 13.07 14.33 44.38
#